data_8c59ee2c4fb251376630605b2a28b918
#
_entry.id   8c59ee2c4fb251376630605b2a28b918
#
_cell.length_a   1.000
_cell.length_b   1.000
_cell.length_c   1.000
_cell.angle_alpha   90.00
_cell.angle_beta   90.00
_cell.angle_gamma   90.00
#
_symmetry.space_group_name_H-M   'P 1'
#
loop_
_entity.id
_entity.type
_entity.pdbx_description
1 polymer ?
#
loop_
_entity_poly.entity_id
_entity_poly.type
_entity_poly.pdbx_seq_one_letter_code
_entity_poly.pdbx_strand_id
1 'polypeptide(L)'
;RGILCKANNFEKWFEEFKEKIPSYNNGIVSFTFHNNPNGATRYSDGFSKHNPYIEKIFPRIYHIDQTRNLDALQNDVFSFYDKESFQKLKDNECTFDPKRKCNRCFQCIGLINKKTPEELTLFETIRLLQFKLFHTNLSAFEHKVNEYFRANGSPSQEIRYELNSNIDNLLKVETKVYNKEREKIIGSLNVLGEGLKSIYTLSLLEAYIDEKDTLPCIILMEDPEIYLHPQLQKVASEILYNLSKKNQVIFSTHSPNLIF
;
A
#
# COMPACT_ATOMS: atom_id res chain seq x y z
N ARG A 1 -7.12 23.10 12.32
CA ARG A 1 -8.57 22.88 11.98
C ARG A 1 -8.61 21.81 10.93
N GLY A 2 -8.97 20.58 11.31
CA GLY A 2 -9.23 19.52 10.35
C GLY A 2 -10.46 19.88 9.52
N ILE A 3 -10.32 19.87 8.21
CA ILE A 3 -11.46 20.02 7.30
C ILE A 3 -12.18 18.66 7.32
N LEU A 4 -13.35 18.59 7.96
CA LEU A 4 -14.23 17.45 7.88
C LEU A 4 -14.81 17.39 6.45
N CYS A 5 -14.26 16.53 5.62
CA CYS A 5 -14.88 16.20 4.35
C CYS A 5 -16.18 15.41 4.64
N LYS A 6 -17.30 15.85 4.09
CA LYS A 6 -18.57 15.13 4.11
C LYS A 6 -18.53 13.94 3.13
N ALA A 7 -17.73 12.93 3.41
CA ALA A 7 -17.83 11.67 2.70
C ALA A 7 -18.55 10.67 3.61
N ASN A 8 -19.61 10.04 3.14
CA ASN A 8 -20.38 9.05 3.89
C ASN A 8 -19.51 7.92 4.46
N ASN A 9 -18.40 7.61 3.79
CA ASN A 9 -17.44 6.59 4.22
C ASN A 9 -16.53 7.08 5.36
N PHE A 10 -16.26 8.38 5.46
CA PHE A 10 -15.43 8.94 6.53
C PHE A 10 -16.12 8.85 7.88
N GLU A 11 -17.42 9.15 7.96
CA GLU A 11 -18.18 9.06 9.21
C GLU A 11 -18.18 7.62 9.74
N LYS A 12 -18.47 6.63 8.88
CA LYS A 12 -18.47 5.22 9.25
C LYS A 12 -17.08 4.76 9.71
N TRP A 13 -16.04 5.12 8.99
CA TRP A 13 -14.66 4.79 9.34
C TRP A 13 -14.22 5.49 10.63
N PHE A 14 -14.61 6.75 10.82
CA PHE A 14 -14.25 7.52 11.99
C PHE A 14 -14.94 7.00 13.27
N GLU A 15 -16.17 6.51 13.18
CA GLU A 15 -16.86 5.86 14.31
C GLU A 15 -16.06 4.66 14.85
N GLU A 16 -15.34 3.92 14.00
CA GLU A 16 -14.45 2.85 14.45
C GLU A 16 -13.28 3.33 15.31
N PHE A 17 -12.79 4.54 15.08
CA PHE A 17 -11.59 5.07 15.76
C PHE A 17 -11.92 6.07 16.87
N LYS A 18 -13.11 6.61 16.91
CA LYS A 18 -13.56 7.64 17.83
C LYS A 18 -13.31 7.29 19.30
N GLU A 19 -13.59 6.05 19.69
CA GLU A 19 -13.36 5.57 21.05
C GLU A 19 -11.86 5.36 21.37
N LYS A 20 -11.03 5.22 20.34
CA LYS A 20 -9.58 5.01 20.45
C LYS A 20 -8.78 6.31 20.46
N ILE A 21 -9.46 7.45 20.34
CA ILE A 21 -8.87 8.79 20.36
C ILE A 21 -9.48 9.60 21.50
N PRO A 22 -8.92 9.53 22.74
CA PRO A 22 -9.49 10.20 23.92
C PRO A 22 -9.60 11.72 23.78
N SER A 23 -8.75 12.34 22.94
CA SER A 23 -8.79 13.79 22.71
C SER A 23 -9.91 14.23 21.74
N TYR A 24 -10.72 13.30 21.22
CA TYR A 24 -11.88 13.65 20.39
C TYR A 24 -13.00 14.26 21.23
N ASN A 25 -13.40 15.47 20.86
CA ASN A 25 -14.52 16.15 21.46
C ASN A 25 -15.27 16.99 20.43
N ASN A 26 -16.57 16.76 20.24
CA ASN A 26 -17.46 17.53 19.37
C ASN A 26 -16.90 17.80 17.96
N GLY A 27 -16.38 16.76 17.29
CA GLY A 27 -15.84 16.89 15.94
C GLY A 27 -14.41 17.42 15.89
N ILE A 28 -13.76 17.66 17.02
CA ILE A 28 -12.40 18.18 17.11
C ILE A 28 -11.50 17.11 17.72
N VAL A 29 -10.38 16.81 17.07
CA VAL A 29 -9.27 16.03 17.62
C VAL A 29 -8.13 16.96 17.94
N SER A 30 -7.69 16.96 19.22
CA SER A 30 -6.52 17.74 19.66
C SER A 30 -5.33 16.81 19.86
N PHE A 31 -4.19 17.16 19.29
CA PHE A 31 -2.98 16.37 19.43
C PHE A 31 -1.72 17.26 19.32
N THR A 32 -0.62 16.75 19.85
CA THR A 32 0.69 17.36 19.71
C THR A 32 1.55 16.50 18.81
N PHE A 33 2.10 17.13 17.80
CA PHE A 33 3.01 16.52 16.85
C PHE A 33 4.45 16.70 17.31
N HIS A 34 5.19 15.61 17.42
CA HIS A 34 6.62 15.62 17.75
C HIS A 34 7.40 15.02 16.56
N ASN A 35 8.10 15.88 15.86
CA ASN A 35 9.02 15.43 14.81
C ASN A 35 10.42 15.22 15.44
N ASN A 36 10.92 14.00 15.34
CA ASN A 36 12.28 13.67 15.75
C ASN A 36 13.12 13.47 14.47
N PRO A 37 14.12 14.33 14.20
CA PRO A 37 14.95 14.24 13.01
C PRO A 37 15.64 12.88 12.83
N ASN A 38 15.87 12.15 13.93
CA ASN A 38 16.56 10.87 13.95
C ASN A 38 15.66 9.69 14.33
N GLY A 39 14.35 9.85 14.30
CA GLY A 39 13.42 8.81 14.74
C GLY A 39 12.01 8.97 14.18
N ALA A 40 11.14 8.05 14.55
CA ALA A 40 9.75 8.07 14.12
C ALA A 40 9.00 9.28 14.67
N THR A 41 8.17 9.89 13.83
CA THR A 41 7.20 10.90 14.21
C THR A 41 6.24 10.36 15.26
N ARG A 42 5.87 11.20 16.24
CA ARG A 42 4.94 10.83 17.30
C ARG A 42 3.78 11.81 17.37
N TYR A 43 2.60 11.26 17.60
CA TYR A 43 1.35 12.00 17.78
C TYR A 43 0.85 11.75 19.20
N SER A 44 0.96 12.74 20.09
CA SER A 44 0.46 12.66 21.48
C SER A 44 -0.94 13.26 21.54
N ASP A 45 -1.87 12.54 22.15
CA ASP A 45 -3.25 12.98 22.40
C ASP A 45 -3.44 13.64 23.77
N GLY A 46 -2.35 13.88 24.51
CA GLY A 46 -2.39 14.38 25.88
C GLY A 46 -2.59 13.27 26.94
N PHE A 47 -3.02 12.08 26.56
CA PHE A 47 -3.21 10.92 27.44
C PHE A 47 -2.11 9.88 27.22
N SER A 48 -1.63 9.75 25.99
CA SER A 48 -0.52 8.86 25.62
C SER A 48 0.62 9.62 24.93
N LYS A 49 1.85 9.10 25.06
CA LYS A 49 3.02 9.68 24.36
C LYS A 49 2.95 9.52 22.84
N HIS A 50 2.19 8.53 22.36
CA HIS A 50 1.95 8.28 20.95
C HIS A 50 0.65 7.50 20.79
N ASN A 51 -0.30 8.07 20.06
CA ASN A 51 -1.53 7.41 19.68
C ASN A 51 -1.50 7.09 18.17
N PRO A 52 -1.34 5.82 17.77
CA PRO A 52 -1.23 5.44 16.36
C PRO A 52 -2.53 5.64 15.57
N TYR A 53 -3.65 5.82 16.26
CA TYR A 53 -4.94 6.08 15.60
C TYR A 53 -5.07 7.52 15.09
N ILE A 54 -4.32 8.46 15.68
CA ILE A 54 -4.26 9.84 15.18
C ILE A 54 -3.66 9.87 13.78
N GLU A 55 -2.59 9.13 13.54
CA GLU A 55 -1.99 9.04 12.20
C GLU A 55 -2.97 8.52 11.15
N LYS A 56 -3.83 7.58 11.54
CA LYS A 56 -4.83 6.99 10.63
C LYS A 56 -5.95 7.92 10.21
N ILE A 57 -6.23 8.99 10.99
CA ILE A 57 -7.26 9.98 10.64
C ILE A 57 -6.74 11.08 9.70
N PHE A 58 -5.44 11.17 9.45
CA PHE A 58 -4.93 12.13 8.48
C PHE A 58 -5.28 11.73 7.07
N PRO A 59 -5.68 12.70 6.23
CA PRO A 59 -5.80 12.46 4.81
C PRO A 59 -4.43 12.08 4.24
N ARG A 60 -4.40 11.16 3.30
CA ARG A 60 -3.19 10.89 2.53
C ARG A 60 -2.85 12.11 1.69
N ILE A 61 -1.56 12.38 1.58
CA ILE A 61 -1.05 13.48 0.77
C ILE A 61 -0.29 12.86 -0.40
N TYR A 62 -0.74 13.15 -1.61
CA TYR A 62 -0.04 12.80 -2.83
C TYR A 62 0.60 14.04 -3.43
N HIS A 63 1.92 14.08 -3.44
CA HIS A 63 2.68 15.10 -4.12
C HIS A 63 3.15 14.57 -5.48
N ILE A 64 2.69 15.21 -6.53
CA ILE A 64 3.00 14.87 -7.91
C ILE A 64 3.78 16.04 -8.50
N ASP A 65 5.07 15.86 -8.58
CA ASP A 65 5.99 16.82 -9.13
C ASP A 65 5.98 16.83 -10.68
N GLN A 66 6.78 17.69 -11.27
CA GLN A 66 6.90 17.81 -12.74
C GLN A 66 7.47 16.52 -13.38
N THR A 67 8.23 15.71 -12.64
CA THR A 67 8.82 14.47 -13.16
C THR A 67 7.81 13.34 -13.28
N ARG A 68 6.59 13.52 -12.71
CA ARG A 68 5.53 12.51 -12.70
C ARG A 68 5.99 11.19 -12.08
N ASN A 69 6.76 11.27 -10.99
CA ASN A 69 7.10 10.08 -10.22
C ASN A 69 5.86 9.51 -9.56
N LEU A 70 5.40 8.38 -10.05
CA LEU A 70 4.17 7.71 -9.61
C LEU A 70 4.41 6.55 -8.67
N ASP A 71 5.65 6.25 -8.31
CA ASP A 71 5.99 5.05 -7.55
C ASP A 71 5.20 4.97 -6.23
N ALA A 72 5.10 6.09 -5.51
CA ALA A 72 4.33 6.13 -4.27
C ALA A 72 2.84 5.90 -4.48
N LEU A 73 2.25 6.57 -5.48
CA LEU A 73 0.82 6.44 -5.81
C LEU A 73 0.51 5.03 -6.33
N GLN A 74 1.34 4.49 -7.24
CA GLN A 74 1.16 3.15 -7.77
C GLN A 74 1.29 2.09 -6.68
N ASN A 75 2.25 2.21 -5.78
CA ASN A 75 2.39 1.30 -4.65
C ASN A 75 1.17 1.35 -3.73
N ASP A 76 0.60 2.52 -3.49
CA ASP A 76 -0.62 2.67 -2.69
C ASP A 76 -1.83 2.05 -3.38
N VAL A 77 -2.02 2.31 -4.67
CA VAL A 77 -3.11 1.75 -5.48
C VAL A 77 -3.02 0.22 -5.51
N PHE A 78 -1.83 -0.32 -5.77
CA PHE A 78 -1.66 -1.77 -5.91
C PHE A 78 -1.59 -2.52 -4.57
N SER A 79 -1.22 -1.85 -3.47
CA SER A 79 -1.27 -2.43 -2.12
C SER A 79 -2.66 -2.43 -1.49
N PHE A 80 -3.63 -1.76 -2.13
CA PHE A 80 -4.97 -1.57 -1.59
C PHE A 80 -5.75 -2.88 -1.42
N TYR A 81 -5.52 -3.84 -2.29
CA TYR A 81 -6.41 -5.00 -2.45
C TYR A 81 -6.32 -6.09 -1.38
N ASP A 82 -5.32 -6.12 -0.49
CA ASP A 82 -5.25 -7.13 0.57
C ASP A 82 -4.37 -6.71 1.78
N LYS A 83 -4.67 -5.55 2.35
CA LYS A 83 -3.91 -5.00 3.50
C LYS A 83 -3.86 -5.95 4.69
N GLU A 84 -4.94 -6.68 4.96
CA GLU A 84 -5.02 -7.58 6.11
C GLU A 84 -4.08 -8.77 5.93
N SER A 85 -4.10 -9.39 4.76
CA SER A 85 -3.18 -10.49 4.45
C SER A 85 -1.71 -10.04 4.45
N PHE A 86 -1.42 -8.86 3.92
CA PHE A 86 -0.08 -8.27 3.96
C PHE A 86 0.39 -8.03 5.39
N GLN A 87 -0.48 -7.51 6.26
CA GLN A 87 -0.13 -7.27 7.65
C GLN A 87 0.14 -8.58 8.40
N LYS A 88 -0.73 -9.58 8.23
CA LYS A 88 -0.54 -10.93 8.80
C LYS A 88 0.78 -11.57 8.38
N LEU A 89 1.21 -11.32 7.14
CA LEU A 89 2.48 -11.82 6.63
C LEU A 89 3.67 -11.06 7.23
N LYS A 90 3.61 -9.73 7.31
CA LYS A 90 4.64 -8.90 7.95
C LYS A 90 4.81 -9.27 9.44
N ASP A 91 3.72 -9.50 10.12
CA ASP A 91 3.72 -9.88 11.52
C ASP A 91 4.07 -11.35 11.75
N ASN A 92 4.24 -12.11 10.66
CA ASN A 92 4.49 -13.56 10.69
C ASN A 92 3.49 -14.31 11.55
N GLU A 93 2.20 -13.98 11.47
CA GLU A 93 1.14 -14.54 12.28
C GLU A 93 0.90 -16.03 11.99
N CYS A 94 0.43 -16.76 12.99
CA CYS A 94 -0.04 -18.12 12.81
C CYS A 94 -1.50 -18.13 12.33
N THR A 95 -1.83 -19.01 11.39
CA THR A 95 -3.20 -19.17 10.85
C THR A 95 -4.22 -19.56 11.92
N PHE A 96 -3.80 -20.32 12.93
CA PHE A 96 -4.68 -20.82 14.01
C PHE A 96 -4.77 -19.88 15.22
N ASP A 97 -3.71 -19.10 15.46
CA ASP A 97 -3.62 -18.22 16.62
C ASP A 97 -2.85 -16.95 16.26
N PRO A 98 -3.55 -15.83 16.07
CA PRO A 98 -2.91 -14.54 15.69
C PRO A 98 -1.88 -14.03 16.71
N LYS A 99 -1.94 -14.50 17.97
CA LYS A 99 -0.95 -14.14 19.00
C LYS A 99 0.37 -14.92 18.89
N ARG A 100 0.37 -16.00 18.12
CA ARG A 100 1.56 -16.82 17.91
C ARG A 100 2.28 -16.44 16.64
N LYS A 101 3.60 -16.43 16.70
CA LYS A 101 4.43 -16.37 15.48
C LYS A 101 4.46 -17.73 14.78
N CYS A 102 4.51 -17.70 13.46
CA CYS A 102 4.64 -18.93 12.69
C CYS A 102 6.01 -19.58 12.92
N ASN A 103 6.01 -20.88 13.18
CA ASN A 103 7.20 -21.67 13.54
C ASN A 103 7.51 -22.79 12.55
N ARG A 104 7.07 -22.70 11.32
CA ARG A 104 7.27 -23.73 10.28
C ARG A 104 6.60 -25.08 10.56
N CYS A 105 5.60 -25.14 11.46
CA CYS A 105 4.89 -26.41 11.72
C CYS A 105 4.04 -26.86 10.52
N PHE A 106 3.65 -25.93 9.65
CA PHE A 106 2.84 -26.15 8.44
C PHE A 106 1.51 -26.91 8.66
N GLN A 107 1.00 -26.97 9.88
CA GLN A 107 -0.29 -27.61 10.18
C GLN A 107 -1.46 -26.97 9.42
N CYS A 108 -1.34 -25.65 9.10
CA CYS A 108 -2.34 -24.92 8.32
C CYS A 108 -2.50 -25.47 6.89
N ILE A 109 -1.50 -26.11 6.32
CA ILE A 109 -1.53 -26.61 4.94
C ILE A 109 -2.66 -27.61 4.72
N GLY A 110 -2.99 -28.43 5.70
CA GLY A 110 -4.11 -29.36 5.63
C GLY A 110 -5.47 -28.67 5.47
N LEU A 111 -5.64 -27.46 5.99
CA LEU A 111 -6.84 -26.62 5.79
C LEU A 111 -6.78 -25.86 4.48
N ILE A 112 -5.63 -25.28 4.17
CA ILE A 112 -5.40 -24.50 2.94
C ILE A 112 -5.66 -25.35 1.70
N ASN A 113 -5.18 -26.59 1.67
CA ASN A 113 -5.35 -27.52 0.55
C ASN A 113 -6.81 -27.98 0.31
N LYS A 114 -7.73 -27.69 1.22
CA LYS A 114 -9.16 -28.00 1.04
C LYS A 114 -9.91 -26.88 0.31
N LYS A 115 -9.29 -25.70 0.15
CA LYS A 115 -9.88 -24.54 -0.51
C LYS A 115 -9.62 -24.57 -2.00
N THR A 116 -10.56 -24.01 -2.75
CA THR A 116 -10.34 -23.73 -4.18
C THR A 116 -9.38 -22.54 -4.35
N PRO A 117 -8.73 -22.36 -5.50
CA PRO A 117 -7.86 -21.22 -5.74
C PRO A 117 -8.53 -19.87 -5.48
N GLU A 118 -9.82 -19.74 -5.76
CA GLU A 118 -10.62 -18.52 -5.58
C GLU A 118 -10.91 -18.21 -4.10
N GLU A 119 -10.93 -19.24 -3.25
CA GLU A 119 -11.17 -19.11 -1.82
C GLU A 119 -9.90 -18.83 -1.01
N LEU A 120 -8.73 -18.99 -1.65
CA LEU A 120 -7.44 -18.76 -1.00
C LEU A 120 -7.19 -17.26 -0.83
N THR A 121 -6.91 -16.85 0.39
CA THR A 121 -6.37 -15.51 0.64
C THR A 121 -4.91 -15.43 0.17
N LEU A 122 -4.42 -14.22 -0.09
CA LEU A 122 -3.01 -14.00 -0.41
C LEU A 122 -2.09 -14.59 0.68
N PHE A 123 -2.46 -14.43 1.94
CA PHE A 123 -1.74 -14.99 3.08
C PHE A 123 -1.61 -16.51 2.98
N GLU A 124 -2.69 -17.21 2.71
CA GLU A 124 -2.72 -18.67 2.58
C GLU A 124 -1.93 -19.15 1.36
N THR A 125 -2.01 -18.43 0.25
CA THR A 125 -1.23 -18.72 -0.96
C THR A 125 0.28 -18.63 -0.69
N ILE A 126 0.72 -17.61 0.03
CA ILE A 126 2.14 -17.47 0.39
C ILE A 126 2.56 -18.54 1.39
N ARG A 127 1.69 -18.95 2.32
CA ARG A 127 1.97 -20.09 3.22
C ARG A 127 2.15 -21.39 2.45
N LEU A 128 1.33 -21.62 1.44
CA LEU A 128 1.47 -22.79 0.57
C LEU A 128 2.78 -22.75 -0.24
N LEU A 129 3.17 -21.56 -0.73
CA LEU A 129 4.45 -21.36 -1.41
C LEU A 129 5.63 -21.65 -0.47
N GLN A 130 5.62 -21.09 0.75
CA GLN A 130 6.65 -21.36 1.76
C GLN A 130 6.77 -22.85 2.08
N PHE A 131 5.63 -23.54 2.23
CA PHE A 131 5.61 -24.99 2.46
C PHE A 131 6.26 -25.76 1.30
N LYS A 132 5.88 -25.44 0.05
CA LYS A 132 6.44 -26.09 -1.13
C LYS A 132 7.95 -25.86 -1.24
N LEU A 133 8.41 -24.62 -1.10
CA LEU A 133 9.83 -24.29 -1.18
C LEU A 133 10.65 -24.98 -0.07
N PHE A 134 10.12 -25.02 1.14
CA PHE A 134 10.78 -25.68 2.25
C PHE A 134 10.94 -27.18 1.99
N HIS A 135 9.87 -27.86 1.60
CA HIS A 135 9.89 -29.33 1.41
C HIS A 135 10.59 -29.77 0.12
N THR A 136 10.64 -28.93 -0.91
CA THR A 136 11.29 -29.32 -2.15
C THR A 136 12.82 -29.30 -2.04
N ASN A 137 13.38 -28.27 -1.42
CA ASN A 137 14.84 -28.06 -1.48
C ASN A 137 15.49 -27.88 -0.09
N LEU A 138 14.81 -27.19 0.82
CA LEU A 138 15.45 -26.67 2.02
C LEU A 138 15.50 -27.72 3.16
N SER A 139 14.45 -28.49 3.32
CA SER A 139 14.33 -29.49 4.39
C SER A 139 15.40 -30.59 4.31
N ALA A 140 15.60 -31.16 3.11
CA ALA A 140 16.62 -32.18 2.90
C ALA A 140 18.05 -31.62 3.08
N PHE A 141 18.28 -30.40 2.63
CA PHE A 141 19.55 -29.73 2.82
C PHE A 141 19.82 -29.40 4.29
N GLU A 142 18.83 -28.88 5.01
CA GLU A 142 18.88 -28.61 6.46
C GLU A 142 19.26 -29.87 7.25
N HIS A 143 18.62 -30.99 6.93
CA HIS A 143 18.92 -32.25 7.55
C HIS A 143 20.38 -32.69 7.35
N LYS A 144 20.87 -32.61 6.12
CA LYS A 144 22.24 -32.95 5.75
C LYS A 144 23.27 -32.05 6.44
N VAL A 145 23.01 -30.75 6.50
CA VAL A 145 23.85 -29.79 7.23
C VAL A 145 23.92 -30.15 8.71
N ASN A 146 22.79 -30.51 9.33
CA ASN A 146 22.75 -30.86 10.74
C ASN A 146 23.44 -32.18 11.04
N GLU A 147 23.45 -33.15 10.13
CA GLU A 147 24.26 -34.37 10.26
C GLU A 147 25.74 -34.04 10.35
N TYR A 148 26.26 -33.24 9.39
CA TYR A 148 27.67 -32.83 9.39
C TYR A 148 28.00 -31.93 10.59
N PHE A 149 27.10 -31.02 10.95
CA PHE A 149 27.32 -30.08 12.05
C PHE A 149 27.47 -30.81 13.39
N ARG A 150 26.65 -31.85 13.62
CA ARG A 150 26.77 -32.73 14.79
C ARG A 150 28.07 -33.55 14.77
N ALA A 151 28.43 -34.09 13.62
CA ALA A 151 29.65 -34.87 13.46
C ALA A 151 30.93 -34.03 13.68
N ASN A 152 30.88 -32.77 13.34
CA ASN A 152 32.00 -31.82 13.42
C ASN A 152 32.11 -31.08 14.78
N GLY A 153 31.36 -31.48 15.81
CA GLY A 153 31.60 -31.00 17.15
C GLY A 153 30.50 -30.16 17.81
N SER A 154 29.28 -30.11 17.25
CA SER A 154 28.16 -29.40 17.84
C SER A 154 26.94 -30.31 18.13
N PRO A 155 27.04 -31.24 19.11
CA PRO A 155 26.00 -32.23 19.32
C PRO A 155 24.67 -31.66 19.89
N SER A 156 24.70 -30.50 20.52
CA SER A 156 23.55 -29.87 21.22
C SER A 156 22.87 -28.74 20.45
N GLN A 157 23.39 -28.40 19.25
CA GLN A 157 22.86 -27.26 18.44
C GLN A 157 22.34 -27.79 17.12
N GLU A 158 21.33 -27.07 16.59
CA GLU A 158 20.77 -27.33 15.28
C GLU A 158 20.73 -26.05 14.46
N ILE A 159 21.03 -26.17 13.18
CA ILE A 159 20.85 -25.11 12.19
C ILE A 159 19.45 -25.21 11.61
N ARG A 160 18.75 -24.09 11.51
CA ARG A 160 17.42 -24.00 10.90
C ARG A 160 17.42 -22.90 9.85
N TYR A 161 16.91 -23.22 8.69
CA TYR A 161 16.73 -22.27 7.60
C TYR A 161 15.29 -21.78 7.60
N GLU A 162 15.09 -20.47 7.69
CA GLU A 162 13.78 -19.84 7.63
C GLU A 162 13.61 -19.09 6.31
N LEU A 163 12.46 -19.29 5.67
CA LEU A 163 12.07 -18.52 4.51
C LEU A 163 11.47 -17.20 5.01
N ASN A 164 12.25 -16.13 4.93
CA ASN A 164 11.74 -14.80 5.19
C ASN A 164 11.05 -14.28 3.93
N SER A 165 9.74 -14.09 4.01
CA SER A 165 8.96 -13.51 2.92
C SER A 165 9.02 -12.00 3.02
N ASN A 166 9.99 -11.40 2.37
CA ASN A 166 9.92 -9.97 2.09
C ASN A 166 8.95 -9.77 0.92
N ILE A 167 7.68 -9.55 1.27
CA ILE A 167 6.56 -9.49 0.32
C ILE A 167 6.70 -8.30 -0.63
N ASP A 168 7.29 -7.21 -0.16
CA ASP A 168 7.52 -6.02 -0.99
C ASP A 168 8.41 -6.34 -2.21
N ASN A 169 9.18 -7.45 -2.15
CA ASN A 169 10.02 -7.92 -3.25
C ASN A 169 9.46 -9.16 -4.00
N LEU A 170 8.45 -9.85 -3.44
CA LEU A 170 7.91 -11.09 -4.02
C LEU A 170 6.96 -10.83 -5.19
N LEU A 171 6.21 -9.75 -5.14
CA LEU A 171 5.23 -9.39 -6.16
C LEU A 171 5.36 -7.90 -6.44
N LYS A 172 5.92 -7.59 -7.59
CA LYS A 172 5.97 -6.22 -8.10
C LYS A 172 4.99 -6.08 -9.26
N VAL A 173 4.03 -5.19 -9.13
CA VAL A 173 3.17 -4.83 -10.26
C VAL A 173 3.96 -3.92 -11.19
N GLU A 174 4.16 -4.35 -12.42
CA GLU A 174 4.78 -3.55 -13.45
C GLU A 174 3.73 -3.04 -14.44
N THR A 175 3.70 -1.74 -14.64
CA THR A 175 2.82 -1.14 -15.65
C THR A 175 3.43 -1.30 -17.03
N LYS A 176 2.71 -1.96 -17.93
CA LYS A 176 3.11 -2.15 -19.33
C LYS A 176 2.12 -1.42 -20.26
N VAL A 177 2.64 -0.83 -21.31
CA VAL A 177 1.84 -0.19 -22.35
C VAL A 177 1.56 -1.22 -23.44
N TYR A 178 0.27 -1.46 -23.68
CA TYR A 178 -0.20 -2.37 -24.72
C TYR A 178 -0.80 -1.57 -25.89
N ASN A 179 -0.36 -1.88 -27.10
CA ASN A 179 -0.92 -1.32 -28.32
C ASN A 179 -2.01 -2.26 -28.86
N LYS A 180 -3.25 -1.76 -28.85
CA LYS A 180 -4.42 -2.56 -29.29
C LYS A 180 -4.41 -2.88 -30.78
N GLU A 181 -3.91 -1.97 -31.63
CA GLU A 181 -3.88 -2.18 -33.08
C GLU A 181 -2.82 -3.21 -33.50
N ARG A 182 -1.71 -3.25 -32.78
CA ARG A 182 -0.61 -4.19 -33.02
C ARG A 182 -0.65 -5.43 -32.15
N GLU A 183 -1.63 -5.51 -31.27
CA GLU A 183 -1.86 -6.62 -30.31
C GLU A 183 -0.60 -7.02 -29.54
N LYS A 184 0.22 -6.04 -29.14
CA LYS A 184 1.49 -6.31 -28.43
C LYS A 184 1.81 -5.30 -27.35
N ILE A 185 2.60 -5.75 -26.37
CA ILE A 185 3.24 -4.88 -25.40
C ILE A 185 4.34 -4.08 -26.11
N ILE A 186 4.30 -2.75 -25.96
CA ILE A 186 5.29 -1.86 -26.54
C ILE A 186 6.46 -1.64 -25.56
N GLY A 187 6.17 -1.63 -24.26
CA GLY A 187 7.18 -1.42 -23.21
C GLY A 187 6.56 -0.99 -21.88
N SER A 188 7.38 -0.43 -21.00
CA SER A 188 6.94 0.22 -19.74
C SER A 188 6.37 1.61 -20.03
N LEU A 189 5.91 2.32 -18.99
CA LEU A 189 5.40 3.69 -19.13
C LEU A 189 6.38 4.67 -19.79
N ASN A 190 7.67 4.38 -19.74
CA ASN A 190 8.70 5.23 -20.35
C ASN A 190 8.62 5.33 -21.88
N VAL A 191 7.88 4.44 -22.54
CA VAL A 191 7.64 4.52 -24.00
C VAL A 191 6.57 5.54 -24.35
N LEU A 192 5.79 6.01 -23.36
CA LEU A 192 4.82 7.08 -23.57
C LEU A 192 5.53 8.43 -23.61
N GLY A 193 5.10 9.31 -24.49
CA GLY A 193 5.47 10.72 -24.43
C GLY A 193 4.99 11.36 -23.12
N GLU A 194 5.65 12.41 -22.67
CA GLU A 194 5.39 13.06 -21.38
C GLU A 194 3.93 13.51 -21.21
N GLY A 195 3.28 13.99 -22.29
CA GLY A 195 1.86 14.33 -22.25
C GLY A 195 0.95 13.15 -21.93
N LEU A 196 1.21 11.97 -22.52
CA LEU A 196 0.44 10.76 -22.21
C LEU A 196 0.73 10.24 -20.81
N LYS A 197 1.94 10.40 -20.29
CA LYS A 197 2.25 10.10 -18.88
C LYS A 197 1.43 10.99 -17.94
N SER A 198 1.32 12.29 -18.25
CA SER A 198 0.49 13.23 -17.47
C SER A 198 -0.99 12.81 -17.47
N ILE A 199 -1.54 12.44 -18.61
CA ILE A 199 -2.92 11.92 -18.69
C ILE A 199 -3.07 10.61 -17.93
N TYR A 200 -2.11 9.68 -18.05
CA TYR A 200 -2.12 8.44 -17.26
C TYR A 200 -2.13 8.71 -15.75
N THR A 201 -1.32 9.67 -15.28
CA THR A 201 -1.28 10.10 -13.88
C THR A 201 -2.65 10.54 -13.37
N LEU A 202 -3.29 11.41 -14.13
CA LEU A 202 -4.62 11.91 -13.78
C LEU A 202 -5.67 10.79 -13.80
N SER A 203 -5.63 9.92 -14.80
CA SER A 203 -6.54 8.77 -14.91
C SER A 203 -6.34 7.77 -13.77
N LEU A 204 -5.10 7.56 -13.32
CA LEU A 204 -4.79 6.70 -12.18
C LEU A 204 -5.36 7.28 -10.88
N LEU A 205 -5.26 8.60 -10.71
CA LEU A 205 -5.87 9.30 -9.56
C LEU A 205 -7.39 9.20 -9.57
N GLU A 206 -8.03 9.42 -10.73
CA GLU A 206 -9.48 9.27 -10.84
C GLU A 206 -9.93 7.85 -10.48
N ALA A 207 -9.29 6.84 -11.07
CA ALA A 207 -9.60 5.44 -10.80
C ALA A 207 -9.42 5.10 -9.31
N TYR A 208 -8.34 5.56 -8.69
CA TYR A 208 -8.09 5.33 -7.27
C TYR A 208 -9.14 5.97 -6.36
N ILE A 209 -9.57 7.19 -6.69
CA ILE A 209 -10.53 7.97 -5.89
C ILE A 209 -11.97 7.47 -6.07
N ASP A 210 -12.27 6.87 -7.21
CA ASP A 210 -13.59 6.27 -7.47
C ASP A 210 -13.82 4.95 -6.72
N GLU A 211 -12.76 4.32 -6.22
CA GLU A 211 -12.92 3.15 -5.36
C GLU A 211 -13.73 3.50 -4.10
N LYS A 212 -14.72 2.66 -3.78
CA LYS A 212 -15.76 2.95 -2.79
C LYS A 212 -15.27 3.19 -1.37
N ASP A 213 -14.09 2.66 -1.05
CA ASP A 213 -13.54 2.67 0.32
C ASP A 213 -12.33 3.62 0.47
N THR A 214 -12.08 4.48 -0.51
CA THR A 214 -11.02 5.47 -0.39
C THR A 214 -11.42 6.64 0.49
N LEU A 215 -10.55 6.96 1.46
CA LEU A 215 -10.70 8.18 2.25
C LEU A 215 -10.32 9.41 1.40
N PRO A 216 -10.93 10.57 1.67
CA PRO A 216 -10.52 11.81 1.05
C PRO A 216 -9.01 12.04 1.24
N CYS A 217 -8.35 12.52 0.20
CA CYS A 217 -6.92 12.80 0.20
C CYS A 217 -6.65 14.27 -0.15
N ILE A 218 -5.41 14.69 0.06
CA ILE A 218 -4.88 15.97 -0.41
C ILE A 218 -3.97 15.67 -1.60
N ILE A 219 -4.26 16.26 -2.75
CA ILE A 219 -3.47 16.15 -3.97
C ILE A 219 -2.75 17.45 -4.17
N LEU A 220 -1.42 17.41 -4.13
CA LEU A 220 -0.55 18.53 -4.47
C LEU A 220 0.06 18.21 -5.84
N MET A 221 -0.19 19.02 -6.84
CA MET A 221 0.29 18.78 -8.19
C MET A 221 1.00 20.01 -8.76
N GLU A 222 2.19 19.78 -9.29
CA GLU A 222 2.94 20.84 -10.00
C GLU A 222 2.66 20.77 -11.49
N ASP A 223 2.29 21.90 -12.04
CA ASP A 223 2.08 22.15 -13.47
C ASP A 223 1.37 20.99 -14.20
N PRO A 224 0.11 20.69 -13.86
CA PRO A 224 -0.62 19.56 -14.45
C PRO A 224 -0.72 19.61 -15.97
N GLU A 225 -0.59 20.79 -16.55
CA GLU A 225 -0.58 21.05 -17.99
C GLU A 225 0.75 20.76 -18.68
N ILE A 226 1.84 20.54 -17.94
CA ILE A 226 3.16 20.40 -18.54
C ILE A 226 3.16 19.28 -19.59
N TYR A 227 3.71 19.59 -20.78
CA TYR A 227 3.73 18.68 -21.94
C TYR A 227 2.35 18.39 -22.58
N LEU A 228 1.24 18.97 -22.09
CA LEU A 228 -0.08 18.76 -22.68
C LEU A 228 -0.37 19.75 -23.80
N HIS A 229 -0.84 19.21 -24.92
CA HIS A 229 -1.44 20.03 -25.99
C HIS A 229 -2.70 20.73 -25.41
N PRO A 230 -3.03 21.96 -25.86
CA PRO A 230 -4.15 22.75 -25.34
C PRO A 230 -5.49 22.01 -25.22
N GLN A 231 -5.79 21.09 -26.13
CA GLN A 231 -6.99 20.24 -26.03
C GLN A 231 -6.93 19.29 -24.83
N LEU A 232 -5.77 18.72 -24.55
CA LEU A 232 -5.57 17.82 -23.39
C LEU A 232 -5.51 18.59 -22.08
N GLN A 233 -5.12 19.88 -22.10
CA GLN A 233 -5.18 20.73 -20.91
C GLN A 233 -6.62 20.94 -20.44
N LYS A 234 -7.59 21.02 -21.36
CA LYS A 234 -9.02 21.06 -20.99
C LYS A 234 -9.48 19.77 -20.34
N VAL A 235 -9.05 18.63 -20.87
CA VAL A 235 -9.34 17.32 -20.27
C VAL A 235 -8.73 17.23 -18.86
N ALA A 236 -7.48 17.66 -18.70
CA ALA A 236 -6.82 17.69 -17.38
C ALA A 236 -7.59 18.60 -16.40
N SER A 237 -8.07 19.76 -16.87
CA SER A 237 -8.90 20.68 -16.08
C SER A 237 -10.18 20.01 -15.58
N GLU A 238 -10.91 19.30 -16.45
CA GLU A 238 -12.13 18.57 -16.09
C GLU A 238 -11.84 17.47 -15.08
N ILE A 239 -10.75 16.73 -15.25
CA ILE A 239 -10.33 15.69 -14.30
C ILE A 239 -10.03 16.30 -12.92
N LEU A 240 -9.21 17.36 -12.85
CA LEU A 240 -8.88 18.05 -11.61
C LEU A 240 -10.14 18.60 -10.90
N TYR A 241 -11.07 19.13 -11.66
CA TYR A 241 -12.36 19.56 -11.12
C TYR A 241 -13.16 18.39 -10.54
N ASN A 242 -13.23 17.26 -11.22
CA ASN A 242 -13.91 16.08 -10.71
C ASN A 242 -13.25 15.53 -9.44
N LEU A 243 -11.92 15.48 -9.41
CA LEU A 243 -11.15 15.10 -8.23
C LEU A 243 -11.44 16.02 -7.03
N SER A 244 -11.61 17.32 -7.27
CA SER A 244 -11.85 18.31 -6.22
C SER A 244 -13.22 18.17 -5.54
N LYS A 245 -14.17 17.44 -6.14
CA LYS A 245 -15.49 17.19 -5.54
C LYS A 245 -15.43 16.33 -4.29
N LYS A 246 -14.44 15.43 -4.20
CA LYS A 246 -14.29 14.48 -3.09
C LYS A 246 -13.00 14.71 -2.29
N ASN A 247 -12.05 15.47 -2.83
CA ASN A 247 -10.69 15.62 -2.29
C ASN A 247 -10.28 17.10 -2.26
N GLN A 248 -9.21 17.40 -1.54
CA GLN A 248 -8.57 18.70 -1.64
C GLN A 248 -7.50 18.65 -2.73
N VAL A 249 -7.67 19.40 -3.79
CA VAL A 249 -6.72 19.52 -4.89
C VAL A 249 -6.09 20.88 -4.85
N ILE A 250 -4.76 20.93 -4.80
CA ILE A 250 -3.95 22.14 -4.84
C ILE A 250 -2.94 21.95 -5.96
N PHE A 251 -2.90 22.85 -6.90
CA PHE A 251 -1.94 22.78 -8.00
C PHE A 251 -1.35 24.16 -8.34
N SER A 252 -0.11 24.16 -8.81
CA SER A 252 0.50 25.29 -9.49
C SER A 252 0.21 25.18 -11.00
N THR A 253 0.05 26.30 -11.68
CA THR A 253 -0.14 26.30 -13.13
C THR A 253 0.35 27.58 -13.78
N HIS A 254 0.89 27.45 -14.97
CA HIS A 254 1.21 28.53 -15.88
C HIS A 254 0.22 28.64 -17.07
N SER A 255 -0.79 27.76 -17.10
CA SER A 255 -1.76 27.72 -18.18
C SER A 255 -3.06 28.45 -17.84
N PRO A 256 -3.52 29.40 -18.66
CA PRO A 256 -4.83 30.01 -18.49
C PRO A 256 -5.99 29.01 -18.70
N ASN A 257 -5.76 27.86 -19.33
CA ASN A 257 -6.78 26.86 -19.60
C ASN A 257 -7.12 26.02 -18.34
N LEU A 258 -6.36 26.14 -17.25
CA LEU A 258 -6.59 25.46 -15.97
C LEU A 258 -7.17 26.37 -14.91
N ILE A 259 -7.38 27.66 -15.22
CA ILE A 259 -8.04 28.62 -14.34
C ILE A 259 -9.54 28.55 -14.66
N PHE A 260 -10.35 28.15 -13.66
CA PHE A 260 -11.80 28.02 -13.79
C PHE A 260 -12.51 29.37 -13.59
#